data_bf58363da6d21b52502cd543881909d8
#
_entry.id   bf58363da6d21b52502cd543881909d8
#
_cell.length_a   1.000
_cell.length_b   1.000
_cell.length_c   1.000
_cell.angle_alpha   90.00
_cell.angle_beta   90.00
_cell.angle_gamma   90.00
#
_symmetry.space_group_name_H-M   'P 1'
#
loop_
_entity.id
_entity.type
_entity.pdbx_description
1 polymer ?
#
loop_
_entity_poly.entity_id
_entity_poly.type
_entity_poly.pdbx_seq_one_letter_code
_entity_poly.pdbx_strand_id
1 'polypeptide(L)'
;MTHPVRPVDDSFFETAPLVIPVTVELAATPAQVWEALGSDRMWSWLPVLDRLRWLTPRPLTQGAVRVLRVARLFTIEEHFYRWEDERRATFHVTSSTRPVLDALAEDFVLEPLPGGGTRLTWTMAVAPKPAVPGWLAGLLVPLLKPGNKLAIAGIRKILPRD
;
A
#
# COMPACT_ATOMS: atom_id res chain seq x y z
N MET A 1 11.56 -7.32 -18.83
CA MET A 1 11.99 -5.93 -18.93
C MET A 1 11.21 -5.14 -17.89
N THR A 2 11.88 -4.31 -17.08
CA THR A 2 11.25 -3.43 -16.10
C THR A 2 11.23 -2.00 -16.64
N HIS A 3 10.20 -1.24 -16.28
CA HIS A 3 10.02 0.16 -16.64
C HIS A 3 10.15 1.00 -15.38
N PRO A 4 10.92 2.09 -15.38
CA PRO A 4 11.00 2.98 -14.24
C PRO A 4 9.65 3.66 -14.01
N VAL A 5 9.33 3.85 -12.75
CA VAL A 5 8.19 4.63 -12.25
C VAL A 5 8.77 5.85 -11.54
N ARG A 6 8.19 7.01 -11.76
CA ARG A 6 8.70 8.28 -11.21
C ARG A 6 8.61 8.28 -9.69
N PRO A 7 9.75 8.49 -8.98
CA PRO A 7 9.74 8.66 -7.54
C PRO A 7 8.93 9.89 -7.13
N VAL A 8 8.26 9.82 -6.01
CA VAL A 8 7.47 10.90 -5.45
C VAL A 8 7.66 11.00 -3.95
N ASP A 9 7.30 12.13 -3.38
CA ASP A 9 7.30 12.43 -1.95
C ASP A 9 5.89 12.69 -1.41
N ASP A 10 5.77 13.20 -0.20
CA ASP A 10 4.50 13.46 0.48
C ASP A 10 3.58 14.44 -0.28
N SER A 11 4.14 15.38 -1.03
CA SER A 11 3.33 16.34 -1.81
C SER A 11 2.48 15.64 -2.89
N PHE A 12 2.86 14.43 -3.27
CA PHE A 12 2.11 13.66 -4.25
C PHE A 12 0.72 13.26 -3.74
N PHE A 13 0.52 13.06 -2.45
CA PHE A 13 -0.79 12.78 -1.88
C PHE A 13 -1.78 13.96 -2.00
N GLU A 14 -1.27 15.18 -2.24
CA GLU A 14 -2.08 16.38 -2.48
C GLU A 14 -2.30 16.64 -3.97
N THR A 15 -1.36 16.20 -4.83
CA THR A 15 -1.31 16.60 -6.25
C THR A 15 -1.62 15.47 -7.23
N ALA A 16 -1.67 14.22 -6.77
CA ALA A 16 -1.97 13.08 -7.63
C ALA A 16 -3.37 13.19 -8.25
N PRO A 17 -3.54 12.79 -9.51
CA PRO A 17 -4.85 12.79 -10.17
C PRO A 17 -5.86 11.86 -9.49
N LEU A 18 -5.39 10.82 -8.80
CA LEU A 18 -6.22 9.88 -8.05
C LEU A 18 -5.67 9.73 -6.64
N VAL A 19 -6.47 10.08 -5.62
CA VAL A 19 -6.13 9.87 -4.22
C VAL A 19 -7.30 9.15 -3.54
N ILE A 20 -7.03 8.00 -2.95
CA ILE A 20 -8.03 7.10 -2.41
C ILE A 20 -7.68 6.76 -0.95
N PRO A 21 -8.14 7.56 0.03
CA PRO A 21 -8.01 7.21 1.43
C PRO A 21 -9.09 6.22 1.85
N VAL A 22 -8.72 5.22 2.64
CA VAL A 22 -9.63 4.29 3.29
C VAL A 22 -9.20 4.06 4.73
N THR A 23 -10.16 3.96 5.65
CA THR A 23 -9.89 3.80 7.08
C THR A 23 -10.65 2.59 7.62
N VAL A 24 -9.98 1.84 8.50
CA VAL A 24 -10.59 0.74 9.27
C VAL A 24 -10.17 0.85 10.73
N GLU A 25 -11.07 0.45 11.62
CA GLU A 25 -10.76 0.30 13.04
C GLU A 25 -10.55 -1.18 13.36
N LEU A 26 -9.49 -1.46 14.09
CA LEU A 26 -9.02 -2.79 14.44
C LEU A 26 -8.95 -2.92 15.96
N ALA A 27 -9.33 -4.05 16.51
CA ALA A 27 -9.20 -4.31 17.95
C ALA A 27 -7.73 -4.50 18.38
N ALA A 28 -6.86 -4.89 17.45
CA ALA A 28 -5.44 -5.10 17.69
C ALA A 28 -4.71 -3.79 18.02
N THR A 29 -3.66 -3.89 18.84
CA THR A 29 -2.79 -2.76 19.20
C THR A 29 -1.99 -2.24 18.01
N PRO A 30 -1.47 -0.99 18.05
CA PRO A 30 -0.59 -0.48 16.99
C PRO A 30 0.61 -1.40 16.72
N ALA A 31 1.23 -1.96 17.74
CA ALA A 31 2.34 -2.91 17.60
C ALA A 31 1.94 -4.17 16.79
N GLN A 32 0.80 -4.76 17.11
CA GLN A 32 0.30 -5.94 16.39
C GLN A 32 -0.04 -5.63 14.92
N VAL A 33 -0.66 -4.47 14.67
CA VAL A 33 -0.96 -4.02 13.30
C VAL A 33 0.32 -3.73 12.54
N TRP A 34 1.31 -3.11 13.19
CA TRP A 34 2.62 -2.81 12.60
C TRP A 34 3.37 -4.07 12.18
N GLU A 35 3.42 -5.06 13.06
CA GLU A 35 4.01 -6.36 12.75
C GLU A 35 3.31 -7.03 11.55
N ALA A 36 1.99 -6.96 11.49
CA ALA A 36 1.22 -7.50 10.37
C ALA A 36 1.53 -6.79 9.05
N LEU A 37 1.65 -5.44 9.05
CA LEU A 37 2.01 -4.65 7.86
C LEU A 37 3.41 -5.01 7.33
N GLY A 38 4.38 -5.23 8.23
CA GLY A 38 5.74 -5.63 7.88
C GLY A 38 5.90 -7.12 7.56
N SER A 39 4.88 -7.94 7.74
CA SER A 39 4.98 -9.39 7.57
C SER A 39 4.95 -9.82 6.10
N ASP A 40 5.49 -11.01 5.80
CA ASP A 40 5.37 -11.65 4.49
C ASP A 40 3.94 -12.14 4.21
N ARG A 41 3.07 -12.10 5.24
CA ARG A 41 1.65 -12.48 5.14
C ARG A 41 0.75 -11.32 4.75
N MET A 42 1.28 -10.07 4.73
CA MET A 42 0.51 -8.92 4.26
C MET A 42 -0.01 -9.18 2.86
N TRP A 43 -1.28 -8.89 2.63
CA TRP A 43 -2.01 -9.15 1.39
C TRP A 43 -2.26 -10.64 1.05
N SER A 44 -1.86 -11.61 1.89
CA SER A 44 -2.06 -13.06 1.62
C SER A 44 -3.52 -13.47 1.41
N TRP A 45 -4.47 -12.63 1.85
CA TRP A 45 -5.91 -12.84 1.66
C TRP A 45 -6.47 -12.28 0.35
N LEU A 46 -5.64 -11.57 -0.44
CA LEU A 46 -6.03 -10.98 -1.72
C LEU A 46 -5.45 -11.80 -2.87
N PRO A 47 -6.29 -12.59 -3.60
CA PRO A 47 -5.79 -13.37 -4.74
C PRO A 47 -5.20 -12.52 -5.87
N VAL A 48 -5.55 -11.23 -5.91
CA VAL A 48 -5.04 -10.27 -6.89
C VAL A 48 -3.61 -9.82 -6.59
N LEU A 49 -3.16 -9.96 -5.33
CA LEU A 49 -1.80 -9.64 -4.89
C LEU A 49 -1.11 -10.92 -4.44
N ASP A 50 -0.04 -11.28 -5.09
CA ASP A 50 0.71 -12.48 -4.75
C ASP A 50 2.23 -12.25 -4.85
N ARG A 51 3.00 -13.22 -4.40
CA ARG A 51 4.47 -13.19 -4.41
C ARG A 51 5.07 -11.95 -3.73
N LEU A 52 4.43 -11.46 -2.66
CA LEU A 52 5.04 -10.44 -1.82
C LEU A 52 6.35 -10.97 -1.23
N ARG A 53 7.42 -10.21 -1.39
CA ARG A 53 8.73 -10.53 -0.85
C ARG A 53 9.50 -9.24 -0.51
N TRP A 54 10.01 -9.17 0.69
CA TRP A 54 10.97 -8.15 1.08
C TRP A 54 12.34 -8.47 0.48
N LEU A 55 12.96 -7.47 -0.16
CA LEU A 55 14.33 -7.55 -0.65
C LEU A 55 15.33 -7.11 0.42
N THR A 56 14.88 -6.24 1.34
CA THR A 56 15.67 -5.79 2.49
C THR A 56 15.57 -6.82 3.62
N PRO A 57 16.69 -7.22 4.24
CA PRO A 57 16.67 -8.07 5.43
C PRO A 57 16.00 -7.37 6.62
N ARG A 58 15.50 -8.14 7.55
CA ARG A 58 14.93 -7.62 8.80
C ARG A 58 16.03 -7.25 9.80
N PRO A 59 15.84 -6.25 10.69
CA PRO A 59 14.62 -5.45 10.85
C PRO A 59 14.39 -4.46 9.70
N LEU A 60 13.10 -4.24 9.35
CA LEU A 60 12.74 -3.26 8.32
C LEU A 60 12.89 -1.85 8.87
N THR A 61 13.42 -0.95 8.05
CA THR A 61 13.63 0.46 8.37
C THR A 61 13.36 1.33 7.15
N GLN A 62 13.52 2.62 7.30
CA GLN A 62 13.53 3.52 6.13
C GLN A 62 14.55 3.05 5.09
N GLY A 63 14.16 3.05 3.84
CA GLY A 63 14.93 2.50 2.73
C GLY A 63 14.60 1.02 2.42
N ALA A 64 13.71 0.39 3.19
CA ALA A 64 13.28 -0.98 2.90
C ALA A 64 12.65 -1.09 1.51
N VAL A 65 12.91 -2.20 0.84
CA VAL A 65 12.41 -2.49 -0.51
C VAL A 65 11.61 -3.78 -0.49
N ARG A 66 10.47 -3.74 -1.15
CA ARG A 66 9.57 -4.87 -1.30
C ARG A 66 9.14 -5.03 -2.75
N VAL A 67 8.94 -6.27 -3.20
CA VAL A 67 8.32 -6.57 -4.48
C VAL A 67 7.04 -7.36 -4.28
N LEU A 68 6.07 -7.11 -5.14
CA LEU A 68 4.86 -7.91 -5.21
C LEU A 68 4.33 -7.99 -6.65
N ARG A 69 3.57 -9.04 -6.91
CA ARG A 69 2.91 -9.24 -8.20
C ARG A 69 1.44 -8.91 -8.10
N VAL A 70 0.95 -8.12 -9.07
CA VAL A 70 -0.43 -7.66 -9.15
C VAL A 70 -1.15 -8.40 -10.28
N ALA A 71 -2.30 -8.99 -9.95
CA ALA A 71 -3.22 -9.68 -10.86
C ALA A 71 -2.55 -10.75 -11.75
N ARG A 72 -1.39 -11.29 -11.34
CA ARG A 72 -0.51 -12.16 -12.15
C ARG A 72 -0.04 -11.53 -13.46
N LEU A 73 -0.29 -10.22 -13.66
CA LEU A 73 -0.02 -9.48 -14.90
C LEU A 73 1.28 -8.72 -14.85
N PHE A 74 1.61 -8.13 -13.71
CA PHE A 74 2.82 -7.33 -13.56
C PHE A 74 3.36 -7.35 -12.13
N THR A 75 4.66 -7.12 -12.02
CA THR A 75 5.35 -7.00 -10.73
C THR A 75 5.72 -5.54 -10.53
N ILE A 76 5.58 -5.07 -9.32
CA ILE A 76 6.03 -3.75 -8.88
C ILE A 76 7.08 -3.88 -7.79
N GLU A 77 7.98 -2.89 -7.74
CA GLU A 77 8.95 -2.72 -6.69
C GLU A 77 8.61 -1.46 -5.90
N GLU A 78 8.52 -1.59 -4.60
CA GLU A 78 8.12 -0.55 -3.65
C GLU A 78 9.31 -0.18 -2.78
N HIS A 79 9.58 1.13 -2.66
CA HIS A 79 10.63 1.69 -1.82
C HIS A 79 10.03 2.51 -0.70
N PHE A 80 10.26 2.08 0.55
CA PHE A 80 9.74 2.72 1.75
C PHE A 80 10.64 3.90 2.15
N TYR A 81 10.25 5.10 1.77
CA TYR A 81 11.00 6.31 2.11
C TYR A 81 10.67 6.87 3.51
N ARG A 82 9.64 6.32 4.18
CA ARG A 82 9.32 6.56 5.59
C ARG A 82 8.99 5.25 6.30
N TRP A 83 9.54 5.09 7.48
CA TRP A 83 9.30 3.95 8.35
C TRP A 83 9.39 4.42 9.79
N GLU A 84 8.24 4.75 10.40
CA GLU A 84 8.09 5.21 11.78
C GLU A 84 7.36 4.10 12.54
N ASP A 85 8.08 3.37 13.37
CA ASP A 85 7.57 2.19 14.05
C ASP A 85 6.25 2.46 14.76
N GLU A 86 5.27 1.58 14.53
CA GLU A 86 3.92 1.60 15.09
C GLU A 86 3.08 2.85 14.74
N ARG A 87 3.58 3.72 13.85
CA ARG A 87 2.94 5.00 13.51
C ARG A 87 2.67 5.20 12.03
N ARG A 88 3.68 5.09 11.20
CA ARG A 88 3.53 5.43 9.78
C ARG A 88 4.55 4.73 8.90
N ALA A 89 4.09 4.18 7.79
CA ALA A 89 4.93 3.69 6.72
C ALA A 89 4.44 4.27 5.40
N THR A 90 5.38 4.88 4.64
CA THR A 90 5.07 5.48 3.34
C THR A 90 6.05 4.97 2.31
N PHE A 91 5.54 4.56 1.15
CA PHE A 91 6.38 4.11 0.05
C PHE A 91 5.91 4.69 -1.29
N HIS A 92 6.81 4.66 -2.27
CA HIS A 92 6.48 4.84 -3.67
C HIS A 92 6.96 3.64 -4.49
N VAL A 93 6.33 3.42 -5.64
CA VAL A 93 6.77 2.40 -6.60
C VAL A 93 7.93 2.96 -7.41
N THR A 94 9.01 2.20 -7.54
CA THR A 94 10.23 2.57 -8.28
C THR A 94 10.30 1.93 -9.65
N SER A 95 9.71 0.74 -9.81
CA SER A 95 9.68 0.03 -11.09
C SER A 95 8.45 -0.84 -11.25
N SER A 96 8.09 -1.11 -12.51
CA SER A 96 7.01 -2.01 -12.88
C SER A 96 7.37 -2.80 -14.13
N THR A 97 6.91 -4.05 -14.25
CA THR A 97 7.08 -4.86 -15.45
C THR A 97 6.12 -4.48 -16.59
N ARG A 98 5.22 -3.52 -16.36
CA ARG A 98 4.31 -2.95 -17.37
C ARG A 98 4.36 -1.43 -17.34
N PRO A 99 4.39 -0.76 -18.50
CA PRO A 99 4.51 0.70 -18.58
C PRO A 99 3.17 1.41 -18.40
N VAL A 100 2.44 1.09 -17.33
CA VAL A 100 1.09 1.66 -17.08
C VAL A 100 1.07 2.75 -16.02
N LEU A 101 2.09 2.80 -15.15
CA LEU A 101 2.21 3.77 -14.07
C LEU A 101 3.20 4.87 -14.43
N ASP A 102 2.83 6.14 -14.21
CA ASP A 102 3.75 7.26 -14.13
C ASP A 102 4.29 7.40 -12.71
N ALA A 103 3.40 7.41 -11.72
CA ALA A 103 3.74 7.39 -10.30
C ALA A 103 2.68 6.65 -9.48
N LEU A 104 3.11 6.03 -8.39
CA LEU A 104 2.23 5.46 -7.35
C LEU A 104 2.92 5.58 -6.00
N ALA A 105 2.19 6.05 -5.01
CA ALA A 105 2.61 6.05 -3.61
C ALA A 105 1.47 5.58 -2.71
N GLU A 106 1.84 4.99 -1.60
CA GLU A 106 0.90 4.57 -0.56
C GLU A 106 1.41 4.99 0.82
N ASP A 107 0.45 5.30 1.69
CA ASP A 107 0.71 5.73 3.06
C ASP A 107 -0.16 4.96 4.04
N PHE A 108 0.45 4.36 5.04
CA PHE A 108 -0.21 3.69 6.16
C PHE A 108 0.00 4.51 7.41
N VAL A 109 -1.08 5.00 8.00
CA VAL A 109 -1.06 5.74 9.27
C VAL A 109 -1.81 4.95 10.34
N LEU A 110 -1.16 4.75 11.48
CA LEU A 110 -1.71 4.05 12.65
C LEU A 110 -1.93 5.06 13.77
N GLU A 111 -3.15 5.10 14.27
CA GLU A 111 -3.54 5.92 15.42
C GLU A 111 -4.13 5.03 16.52
N PRO A 112 -3.61 5.08 17.75
CA PRO A 112 -4.20 4.32 18.85
C PRO A 112 -5.62 4.82 19.14
N LEU A 113 -6.54 3.89 19.39
CA LEU A 113 -7.91 4.19 19.81
C LEU A 113 -8.03 4.19 21.33
N PRO A 114 -8.89 5.04 21.90
CA PRO A 114 -9.29 4.91 23.30
C PRO A 114 -9.83 3.50 23.55
N GLY A 115 -9.28 2.79 24.53
CA GLY A 115 -9.67 1.41 24.84
C GLY A 115 -8.81 0.32 24.21
N GLY A 116 -7.76 0.68 23.43
CA GLY A 116 -6.69 -0.26 23.07
C GLY A 116 -6.72 -0.82 21.66
N GLY A 117 -7.49 -0.28 20.76
CA GLY A 117 -7.46 -0.65 19.34
C GLY A 117 -6.60 0.29 18.49
N THR A 118 -6.64 0.10 17.19
CA THR A 118 -5.93 0.92 16.20
C THR A 118 -6.86 1.38 15.09
N ARG A 119 -6.83 2.68 14.80
CA ARG A 119 -7.33 3.21 13.53
C ARG A 119 -6.22 3.14 12.50
N LEU A 120 -6.43 2.33 11.46
CA LEU A 120 -5.51 2.22 10.33
C LEU A 120 -6.10 2.98 9.13
N THR A 121 -5.40 4.01 8.68
CA THR A 121 -5.71 4.72 7.43
C THR A 121 -4.69 4.32 6.37
N TRP A 122 -5.18 3.84 5.24
CA TRP A 122 -4.39 3.55 4.05
C TRP A 122 -4.80 4.50 2.93
N THR A 123 -3.86 5.28 2.44
CA THR A 123 -4.06 6.20 1.33
C THR A 123 -3.24 5.72 0.12
N MET A 124 -3.91 5.52 -1.00
CA MET A 124 -3.27 5.24 -2.29
C MET A 124 -3.34 6.49 -3.16
N ALA A 125 -2.20 6.93 -3.70
CA ALA A 125 -2.09 8.03 -4.65
C ALA A 125 -1.50 7.50 -5.96
N VAL A 126 -2.18 7.74 -7.10
CA VAL A 126 -1.82 7.14 -8.39
C VAL A 126 -1.87 8.19 -9.50
N ALA A 127 -0.82 8.20 -10.33
CA ALA A 127 -0.81 8.84 -11.64
C ALA A 127 -0.58 7.75 -12.71
N PRO A 128 -1.56 7.41 -13.54
CA PRO A 128 -1.34 6.56 -14.69
C PRO A 128 -0.52 7.29 -15.76
N LYS A 129 0.16 6.54 -16.62
CA LYS A 129 0.82 7.15 -17.79
C LYS A 129 -0.20 7.78 -18.75
N PRO A 130 0.16 8.86 -19.47
CA PRO A 130 -0.73 9.53 -20.43
C PRO A 130 -1.33 8.62 -21.51
N ALA A 131 -0.66 7.50 -21.82
CA ALA A 131 -1.17 6.49 -22.75
C ALA A 131 -2.39 5.71 -22.20
N VAL A 132 -2.67 5.80 -20.90
CA VAL A 132 -3.87 5.21 -20.28
C VAL A 132 -5.02 6.23 -20.44
N PRO A 133 -6.11 5.88 -21.14
CA PRO A 133 -7.20 6.82 -21.37
C PRO A 133 -7.78 7.34 -20.05
N GLY A 134 -7.96 8.66 -19.92
CA GLY A 134 -8.48 9.29 -18.70
C GLY A 134 -9.87 8.82 -18.28
N TRP A 135 -10.73 8.45 -19.25
CA TRP A 135 -12.05 7.87 -18.95
C TRP A 135 -11.94 6.52 -18.20
N LEU A 136 -10.89 5.74 -18.47
CA LEU A 136 -10.66 4.47 -17.77
C LEU A 136 -10.33 4.69 -16.29
N ALA A 137 -9.56 5.74 -15.99
CA ALA A 137 -9.29 6.14 -14.60
C ALA A 137 -10.60 6.52 -13.88
N GLY A 138 -11.47 7.30 -14.52
CA GLY A 138 -12.77 7.69 -13.96
C GLY A 138 -13.70 6.52 -13.66
N LEU A 139 -13.64 5.46 -14.46
CA LEU A 139 -14.42 4.23 -14.21
C LEU A 139 -13.84 3.39 -13.07
N LEU A 140 -12.52 3.42 -12.86
CA LEU A 140 -11.87 2.61 -11.85
C LEU A 140 -12.02 3.18 -10.44
N VAL A 141 -12.04 4.51 -10.28
CA VAL A 141 -12.11 5.18 -8.96
C VAL A 141 -13.30 4.73 -8.12
N PRO A 142 -14.55 4.70 -8.61
CA PRO A 142 -15.71 4.25 -7.83
C PRO A 142 -15.60 2.80 -7.35
N LEU A 143 -14.83 1.96 -8.07
CA LEU A 143 -14.60 0.56 -7.72
C LEU A 143 -13.43 0.38 -6.77
N LEU A 144 -12.40 1.23 -6.89
CA LEU A 144 -11.18 1.12 -6.09
C LEU A 144 -11.42 1.43 -4.61
N LYS A 145 -12.21 2.46 -4.29
CA LYS A 145 -12.42 2.86 -2.89
C LYS A 145 -13.08 1.77 -2.03
N PRO A 146 -14.23 1.17 -2.41
CA PRO A 146 -14.81 0.07 -1.65
C PRO A 146 -13.92 -1.18 -1.70
N GLY A 147 -13.26 -1.45 -2.84
CA GLY A 147 -12.30 -2.54 -2.99
C GLY A 147 -11.12 -2.39 -2.03
N ASN A 148 -10.52 -1.22 -1.96
CA ASN A 148 -9.41 -0.92 -1.04
C ASN A 148 -9.86 -1.02 0.43
N LYS A 149 -11.08 -0.60 0.76
CA LYS A 149 -11.60 -0.74 2.13
C LYS A 149 -11.74 -2.22 2.51
N LEU A 150 -12.26 -3.05 1.63
CA LEU A 150 -12.34 -4.49 1.85
C LEU A 150 -10.95 -5.13 1.90
N ALA A 151 -10.05 -4.67 1.04
CA ALA A 151 -8.67 -5.12 1.00
C ALA A 151 -7.98 -4.89 2.35
N ILE A 152 -7.94 -3.65 2.83
CA ILE A 152 -7.25 -3.34 4.09
C ILE A 152 -7.96 -3.95 5.32
N ALA A 153 -9.29 -4.07 5.30
CA ALA A 153 -10.02 -4.75 6.36
C ALA A 153 -9.66 -6.23 6.50
N GLY A 154 -9.16 -6.84 5.42
CA GLY A 154 -8.70 -8.23 5.41
C GLY A 154 -7.45 -8.48 6.27
N ILE A 155 -6.73 -7.44 6.71
CA ILE A 155 -5.61 -7.56 7.65
C ILE A 155 -6.03 -8.28 8.95
N ARG A 156 -7.31 -8.19 9.33
CA ARG A 156 -7.88 -8.94 10.46
C ARG A 156 -7.64 -10.45 10.39
N LYS A 157 -7.43 -11.00 9.19
CA LYS A 157 -7.18 -12.44 9.00
C LYS A 157 -5.81 -12.90 9.46
N ILE A 158 -4.87 -11.96 9.62
CA ILE A 158 -3.50 -12.25 10.04
C ILE A 158 -3.16 -11.64 11.40
N LEU A 159 -4.05 -10.80 11.95
CA LEU A 159 -3.92 -10.29 13.33
C LEU A 159 -4.19 -11.40 14.34
N PRO A 160 -3.60 -11.33 15.55
CA PRO A 160 -3.95 -12.20 16.66
C PRO A 160 -5.47 -12.16 16.92
N ARG A 161 -6.03 -13.29 17.31
CA ARG A 161 -7.41 -13.36 17.80
C ARG A 161 -7.33 -13.31 19.31
N ASP A 162 -8.09 -12.41 19.91
CA ASP A 162 -8.31 -12.40 21.36
C ASP A 162 -8.96 -13.70 21.81
#